data_747997bf0ed10a97f23ec426af7ed9e8
#
_entry.id   747997bf0ed10a97f23ec426af7ed9e8
#
_cell.length_a   1.000
_cell.length_b   1.000
_cell.length_c   1.000
_cell.angle_alpha   90.00
_cell.angle_beta   90.00
_cell.angle_gamma   90.00
#
_symmetry.space_group_name_H-M   'P 1'
#
loop_
_entity.id
_entity.type
_entity.pdbx_description
1 polymer ?
#
loop_
_entity_poly.entity_id
_entity_poly.type
_entity_poly.pdbx_seq_one_letter_code
_entity_poly.pdbx_strand_id
1 'polypeptide(L)'
;MGATLASNKEDAMPTSARKTGLEALLTPDQSVLLLIDHQPFQFANLNSHEPTMIINNVIGLAKTAKTFGLPTILTTVTEERGGVLIKGLQDVFPEQKPINRTFINAWEDSRVVEAVKKTGRKKVIMAALWTEICLAMPVIHALGDGYDVYIVTDASGGVSIEAHEMAVRRMVQAGAAPMTWMAVGGELQRDWAREATVPGLAELLAQHGGGTGVAVAWEMQLLAHDSSKK
;
A
#
# COMPACT_ATOMS: atom_id res chain seq x y z
N MET A 1 48.12 6.91 31.14
CA MET A 1 47.51 5.98 30.17
C MET A 1 46.02 6.27 30.17
N GLY A 2 45.58 7.11 29.26
CA GLY A 2 44.15 7.43 29.10
C GLY A 2 43.58 6.59 28.00
N ALA A 3 42.68 5.68 28.32
CA ALA A 3 41.91 4.93 27.36
C ALA A 3 40.75 5.80 26.85
N THR A 4 40.86 6.24 25.62
CA THR A 4 39.77 6.94 24.90
C THR A 4 38.73 5.88 24.52
N LEU A 5 37.59 5.88 25.20
CA LEU A 5 36.42 5.12 24.78
C LEU A 5 35.89 5.75 23.48
N ALA A 6 36.15 5.11 22.34
CA ALA A 6 35.47 5.39 21.08
C ALA A 6 34.01 5.01 21.26
N SER A 7 33.12 5.99 21.30
CA SER A 7 31.68 5.77 21.22
C SER A 7 31.37 5.32 19.79
N ASN A 8 31.09 4.02 19.59
CA ASN A 8 30.40 3.54 18.43
C ASN A 8 29.01 4.17 18.43
N LYS A 9 28.83 5.27 17.71
CA LYS A 9 27.52 5.66 17.22
C LYS A 9 27.14 4.59 16.19
N GLU A 10 26.38 3.60 16.63
CA GLU A 10 25.56 2.83 15.71
C GLU A 10 24.69 3.85 14.98
N ASP A 11 24.98 4.06 13.71
CA ASP A 11 24.14 4.86 12.82
C ASP A 11 22.79 4.14 12.73
N ALA A 12 21.83 4.57 13.56
CA ALA A 12 20.47 4.09 13.48
C ALA A 12 19.96 4.41 12.09
N MET A 13 19.68 3.37 11.30
CA MET A 13 19.17 3.53 9.93
C MET A 13 17.94 4.43 9.93
N PRO A 14 17.86 5.42 9.06
CA PRO A 14 16.71 6.31 9.00
C PRO A 14 15.47 5.52 8.58
N THR A 15 14.39 5.63 9.36
CA THR A 15 13.08 5.08 9.00
C THR A 15 12.36 6.02 8.03
N SER A 16 11.38 5.52 7.28
CA SER A 16 10.61 6.33 6.30
C SER A 16 10.00 7.59 6.92
N ALA A 17 9.51 7.53 8.15
CA ALA A 17 8.95 8.67 8.87
C ALA A 17 9.98 9.75 9.29
N ARG A 18 11.28 9.44 9.23
CA ARG A 18 12.36 10.37 9.57
C ARG A 18 13.02 10.99 8.34
N LYS A 19 12.74 10.45 7.15
CA LYS A 19 13.23 11.02 5.89
C LYS A 19 12.44 12.28 5.54
N THR A 20 13.11 13.20 4.87
CA THR A 20 12.53 14.43 4.35
C THR A 20 12.97 14.66 2.92
N GLY A 21 12.38 15.67 2.25
CA GLY A 21 12.71 15.94 0.87
C GLY A 21 12.29 14.84 -0.10
N LEU A 22 12.90 14.80 -1.26
CA LEU A 22 12.54 13.86 -2.33
C LEU A 22 12.78 12.39 -1.96
N GLU A 23 13.70 12.11 -1.06
CA GLU A 23 13.97 10.76 -0.60
C GLU A 23 12.82 10.15 0.21
N ALA A 24 12.00 11.00 0.85
CA ALA A 24 10.82 10.55 1.57
C ALA A 24 9.64 10.22 0.65
N LEU A 25 9.65 10.66 -0.59
CA LEU A 25 8.54 10.45 -1.52
C LEU A 25 8.69 9.14 -2.30
N LEU A 26 7.58 8.51 -2.64
CA LEU A 26 7.54 7.29 -3.45
C LEU A 26 8.02 7.55 -4.88
N THR A 27 8.73 6.58 -5.45
CA THR A 27 9.08 6.54 -6.87
C THR A 27 8.82 5.14 -7.42
N PRO A 28 8.43 5.00 -8.71
CA PRO A 28 8.15 3.70 -9.29
C PRO A 28 9.32 2.71 -9.24
N ASP A 29 10.55 3.20 -9.39
CA ASP A 29 11.78 2.40 -9.41
C ASP A 29 12.26 1.95 -8.02
N GLN A 30 11.83 2.59 -6.94
CA GLN A 30 12.24 2.26 -5.57
C GLN A 30 11.17 1.58 -4.75
N SER A 31 9.92 1.51 -5.25
CA SER A 31 8.77 1.06 -4.50
C SER A 31 8.29 -0.33 -4.89
N VAL A 32 7.83 -1.11 -3.92
CA VAL A 32 7.16 -2.40 -4.07
C VAL A 32 5.85 -2.36 -3.27
N LEU A 33 4.79 -2.96 -3.79
CA LEU A 33 3.51 -3.07 -3.11
C LEU A 33 3.36 -4.45 -2.49
N LEU A 34 2.95 -4.52 -1.21
CA LEU A 34 2.60 -5.75 -0.49
C LEU A 34 1.16 -5.63 0.00
N LEU A 35 0.27 -6.46 -0.54
CA LEU A 35 -1.14 -6.55 -0.16
C LEU A 35 -1.39 -7.83 0.64
N ILE A 36 -1.90 -7.65 1.87
CA ILE A 36 -1.94 -8.71 2.89
C ILE A 36 -3.39 -9.01 3.28
N ASP A 37 -3.82 -10.23 3.03
CA ASP A 37 -5.03 -10.85 3.59
C ASP A 37 -6.36 -10.13 3.32
N HIS A 38 -6.52 -9.55 2.13
CA HIS A 38 -7.82 -9.02 1.70
C HIS A 38 -8.76 -10.16 1.30
N GLN A 39 -9.22 -10.92 2.30
CA GLN A 39 -10.01 -12.14 2.18
C GLN A 39 -11.43 -11.94 2.75
N PRO A 40 -12.43 -12.75 2.32
CA PRO A 40 -13.81 -12.61 2.77
C PRO A 40 -13.99 -12.63 4.28
N PHE A 41 -13.26 -13.48 5.01
CA PHE A 41 -13.35 -13.58 6.47
C PHE A 41 -12.95 -12.26 7.16
N GLN A 42 -11.87 -11.63 6.70
CA GLN A 42 -11.41 -10.37 7.24
C GLN A 42 -12.40 -9.24 6.94
N PHE A 43 -13.02 -9.24 5.75
CA PHE A 43 -14.07 -8.28 5.41
C PHE A 43 -15.33 -8.46 6.24
N ALA A 44 -15.73 -9.69 6.55
CA ALA A 44 -16.91 -9.96 7.39
C ALA A 44 -16.79 -9.40 8.81
N ASN A 45 -15.57 -9.18 9.30
CA ASN A 45 -15.28 -8.66 10.64
C ASN A 45 -14.68 -7.24 10.58
N LEU A 46 -14.78 -6.55 9.47
CA LEU A 46 -14.31 -5.18 9.29
C LEU A 46 -15.35 -4.20 9.86
N ASN A 47 -14.95 -3.44 10.89
CA ASN A 47 -15.84 -2.47 11.56
C ASN A 47 -15.21 -1.07 11.69
N SER A 48 -13.96 -0.88 11.26
CA SER A 48 -13.32 0.44 11.30
C SER A 48 -13.74 1.35 10.16
N HIS A 49 -14.13 0.76 9.03
CA HIS A 49 -14.51 1.44 7.80
C HIS A 49 -15.66 0.71 7.12
N GLU A 50 -16.34 1.39 6.23
CA GLU A 50 -17.32 0.77 5.37
C GLU A 50 -16.61 -0.21 4.41
N PRO A 51 -17.02 -1.50 4.35
CA PRO A 51 -16.31 -2.53 3.60
C PRO A 51 -16.14 -2.22 2.11
N THR A 52 -17.16 -1.62 1.46
CA THR A 52 -17.08 -1.29 0.02
C THR A 52 -16.06 -0.19 -0.26
N MET A 53 -15.82 0.72 0.69
CA MET A 53 -14.77 1.72 0.59
C MET A 53 -13.39 1.06 0.58
N ILE A 54 -13.12 0.12 1.48
CA ILE A 54 -11.83 -0.60 1.52
C ILE A 54 -11.65 -1.45 0.25
N ILE A 55 -12.71 -2.12 -0.22
CA ILE A 55 -12.67 -2.88 -1.49
C ILE A 55 -12.32 -1.95 -2.66
N ASN A 56 -12.99 -0.81 -2.78
CA ASN A 56 -12.71 0.17 -3.81
C ASN A 56 -11.26 0.65 -3.78
N ASN A 57 -10.80 1.02 -2.60
CA ASN A 57 -9.50 1.65 -2.40
C ASN A 57 -8.34 0.65 -2.58
N VAL A 58 -8.47 -0.59 -2.11
CA VAL A 58 -7.42 -1.60 -2.33
C VAL A 58 -7.32 -2.00 -3.80
N ILE A 59 -8.44 -2.07 -4.52
CA ILE A 59 -8.43 -2.31 -5.97
C ILE A 59 -7.81 -1.11 -6.70
N GLY A 60 -8.16 0.13 -6.31
CA GLY A 60 -7.55 1.35 -6.81
C GLY A 60 -6.03 1.37 -6.60
N LEU A 61 -5.57 1.01 -5.39
CA LEU A 61 -4.14 0.90 -5.06
C LEU A 61 -3.43 -0.18 -5.90
N ALA A 62 -4.05 -1.34 -6.08
CA ALA A 62 -3.51 -2.43 -6.90
C ALA A 62 -3.37 -2.04 -8.37
N LYS A 63 -4.39 -1.40 -8.94
CA LYS A 63 -4.36 -0.85 -10.30
C LYS A 63 -3.32 0.27 -10.43
N THR A 64 -3.17 1.12 -9.41
CA THR A 64 -2.11 2.14 -9.34
C THR A 64 -0.74 1.47 -9.46
N ALA A 65 -0.45 0.45 -8.67
CA ALA A 65 0.80 -0.29 -8.76
C ALA A 65 1.03 -0.86 -10.16
N LYS A 66 0.00 -1.42 -10.79
CA LYS A 66 0.08 -1.95 -12.16
C LYS A 66 0.36 -0.86 -13.19
N THR A 67 -0.32 0.28 -13.11
CA THR A 67 -0.13 1.43 -14.01
C THR A 67 1.29 1.98 -13.96
N PHE A 68 1.88 2.03 -12.77
CA PHE A 68 3.24 2.53 -12.57
C PHE A 68 4.32 1.44 -12.60
N GLY A 69 3.97 0.19 -12.92
CA GLY A 69 4.93 -0.92 -13.05
C GLY A 69 5.60 -1.32 -11.74
N LEU A 70 4.93 -1.16 -10.60
CA LEU A 70 5.45 -1.60 -9.31
C LEU A 70 5.37 -3.13 -9.20
N PRO A 71 6.45 -3.81 -8.79
CA PRO A 71 6.34 -5.17 -8.31
C PRO A 71 5.29 -5.24 -7.19
N THR A 72 4.40 -6.22 -7.28
CA THR A 72 3.33 -6.41 -6.29
C THR A 72 3.39 -7.82 -5.74
N ILE A 73 3.34 -7.97 -4.42
CA ILE A 73 3.26 -9.24 -3.72
C ILE A 73 1.87 -9.34 -3.09
N LEU A 74 1.20 -10.46 -3.35
CA LEU A 74 -0.11 -10.78 -2.79
C LEU A 74 0.04 -11.89 -1.76
N THR A 75 -0.58 -11.75 -0.59
CA THR A 75 -0.60 -12.79 0.42
C THR A 75 -2.02 -13.09 0.92
N THR A 76 -2.19 -14.31 1.37
CA THR A 76 -3.38 -14.79 2.07
C THR A 76 -2.96 -15.56 3.33
N VAL A 77 -3.84 -15.66 4.31
CA VAL A 77 -3.63 -16.47 5.51
C VAL A 77 -4.70 -17.54 5.59
N THR A 78 -4.27 -18.81 5.72
CA THR A 78 -5.16 -19.97 5.92
C THR A 78 -6.40 -19.94 5.02
N GLU A 79 -6.21 -20.01 3.69
CA GLU A 79 -7.29 -19.90 2.69
C GLU A 79 -8.45 -20.87 2.96
N GLU A 80 -8.18 -22.02 3.57
CA GLU A 80 -9.18 -23.03 3.93
C GLU A 80 -10.20 -22.49 4.95
N ARG A 81 -9.86 -21.44 5.70
CA ARG A 81 -10.71 -20.80 6.71
C ARG A 81 -11.13 -19.40 6.33
N GLY A 82 -10.19 -18.62 5.80
CA GLY A 82 -10.38 -17.20 5.48
C GLY A 82 -10.98 -16.95 4.10
N GLY A 83 -10.97 -17.97 3.23
CA GLY A 83 -11.28 -17.85 1.82
C GLY A 83 -10.06 -17.37 1.02
N VAL A 84 -10.16 -17.41 -0.30
CA VAL A 84 -9.15 -16.89 -1.22
C VAL A 84 -9.19 -15.35 -1.25
N LEU A 85 -8.20 -14.74 -1.87
CA LEU A 85 -8.16 -13.30 -2.11
C LEU A 85 -9.47 -12.83 -2.80
N ILE A 86 -10.02 -11.67 -2.43
CA ILE A 86 -11.24 -11.15 -3.07
C ILE A 86 -11.05 -11.04 -4.58
N LYS A 87 -12.08 -11.45 -5.33
CA LYS A 87 -12.01 -11.55 -6.79
C LYS A 87 -11.59 -10.25 -7.47
N GLY A 88 -12.15 -9.11 -7.07
CA GLY A 88 -11.82 -7.82 -7.69
C GLY A 88 -10.33 -7.44 -7.56
N LEU A 89 -9.68 -7.86 -6.47
CA LEU A 89 -8.24 -7.65 -6.30
C LEU A 89 -7.44 -8.69 -7.11
N GLN A 90 -7.84 -9.97 -7.09
CA GLN A 90 -7.20 -11.02 -7.88
C GLN A 90 -7.26 -10.73 -9.39
N ASP A 91 -8.35 -10.15 -9.88
CA ASP A 91 -8.53 -9.81 -11.31
C ASP A 91 -7.54 -8.73 -11.80
N VAL A 92 -6.95 -7.93 -10.91
CA VAL A 92 -5.87 -7.00 -11.28
C VAL A 92 -4.59 -7.75 -11.65
N PHE A 93 -4.35 -8.90 -11.00
CA PHE A 93 -3.17 -9.75 -11.21
C PHE A 93 -3.59 -11.22 -11.44
N PRO A 94 -4.27 -11.54 -12.56
CA PRO A 94 -4.92 -12.84 -12.75
C PRO A 94 -3.93 -14.01 -12.81
N GLU A 95 -2.69 -13.76 -13.27
CA GLU A 95 -1.65 -14.78 -13.37
C GLU A 95 -0.86 -14.99 -12.08
N GLN A 96 -1.04 -14.11 -11.08
CA GLN A 96 -0.29 -14.17 -9.84
C GLN A 96 -1.04 -14.95 -8.77
N LYS A 97 -0.41 -16.00 -8.24
CA LYS A 97 -0.92 -16.73 -7.08
C LYS A 97 -0.47 -16.04 -5.80
N PRO A 98 -1.40 -15.74 -4.87
CA PRO A 98 -1.03 -15.24 -3.54
C PRO A 98 -0.16 -16.25 -2.79
N ILE A 99 0.72 -15.75 -1.92
CA ILE A 99 1.48 -16.59 -0.98
C ILE A 99 0.55 -16.92 0.17
N ASN A 100 -0.10 -18.12 0.12
CA ASN A 100 -0.89 -18.61 1.24
C ASN A 100 0.02 -19.08 2.36
N ARG A 101 -0.19 -18.60 3.58
CA ARG A 101 0.65 -18.83 4.76
C ARG A 101 -0.17 -19.15 6.01
N THR A 102 0.52 -19.65 7.05
CA THR A 102 -0.04 -19.90 8.39
C THR A 102 0.47 -18.84 9.40
N PHE A 103 1.60 -18.21 9.15
CA PHE A 103 2.09 -17.13 9.99
C PHE A 103 1.11 -15.96 9.98
N ILE A 104 0.74 -15.46 11.14
CA ILE A 104 -0.09 -14.25 11.27
C ILE A 104 0.72 -13.02 10.78
N ASN A 105 1.96 -12.92 11.21
CA ASN A 105 2.90 -11.91 10.69
C ASN A 105 3.46 -12.36 9.33
N ALA A 106 3.03 -11.72 8.26
CA ALA A 106 3.50 -12.04 6.90
C ALA A 106 5.03 -11.92 6.74
N TRP A 107 5.68 -11.07 7.53
CA TRP A 107 7.13 -10.88 7.46
C TRP A 107 7.94 -11.99 8.14
N GLU A 108 7.29 -12.93 8.85
CA GLU A 108 7.92 -14.16 9.36
C GLU A 108 7.93 -15.30 8.34
N ASP A 109 7.16 -15.19 7.25
CA ASP A 109 7.23 -16.15 6.15
C ASP A 109 8.37 -15.76 5.20
N SER A 110 9.40 -16.60 5.14
CA SER A 110 10.59 -16.37 4.31
C SER A 110 10.25 -16.13 2.83
N ARG A 111 9.18 -16.77 2.30
CA ARG A 111 8.74 -16.59 0.91
C ARG A 111 8.30 -15.16 0.63
N VAL A 112 7.63 -14.50 1.58
CA VAL A 112 7.23 -13.10 1.47
C VAL A 112 8.44 -12.19 1.49
N VAL A 113 9.33 -12.38 2.47
CA VAL A 113 10.56 -11.59 2.62
C VAL A 113 11.46 -11.74 1.39
N GLU A 114 11.65 -12.95 0.90
CA GLU A 114 12.44 -13.22 -0.31
C GLU A 114 11.82 -12.60 -1.56
N ALA A 115 10.48 -12.65 -1.70
CA ALA A 115 9.77 -11.99 -2.80
C ALA A 115 10.01 -10.47 -2.79
N VAL A 116 9.97 -9.83 -1.62
CA VAL A 116 10.30 -8.40 -1.50
C VAL A 116 11.77 -8.15 -1.81
N LYS A 117 12.70 -8.91 -1.21
CA LYS A 117 14.15 -8.78 -1.43
C LYS A 117 14.52 -8.93 -2.92
N LYS A 118 13.90 -9.88 -3.61
CA LYS A 118 14.12 -10.13 -5.04
C LYS A 118 13.81 -8.93 -5.94
N THR A 119 12.91 -8.03 -5.50
CA THR A 119 12.61 -6.80 -6.24
C THR A 119 13.75 -5.79 -6.22
N GLY A 120 14.67 -5.89 -5.26
CA GLY A 120 15.74 -4.90 -5.01
C GLY A 120 15.24 -3.56 -4.47
N ARG A 121 13.93 -3.43 -4.20
CA ARG A 121 13.29 -2.19 -3.77
C ARG A 121 13.42 -2.01 -2.25
N LYS A 122 13.55 -0.75 -1.80
CA LYS A 122 13.70 -0.43 -0.39
C LYS A 122 12.47 0.22 0.23
N LYS A 123 11.57 0.78 -0.57
CA LYS A 123 10.30 1.37 -0.14
C LYS A 123 9.18 0.35 -0.29
N VAL A 124 8.62 -0.09 0.84
CA VAL A 124 7.55 -1.07 0.85
C VAL A 124 6.24 -0.37 1.18
N ILE A 125 5.33 -0.34 0.22
CA ILE A 125 3.96 0.14 0.39
C ILE A 125 3.13 -1.05 0.88
N MET A 126 2.45 -0.92 2.01
CA MET A 126 1.67 -2.01 2.62
C MET A 126 0.23 -1.61 2.88
N ALA A 127 -0.69 -2.51 2.57
CA ALA A 127 -2.08 -2.48 3.00
C ALA A 127 -2.54 -3.88 3.42
N ALA A 128 -3.38 -3.97 4.45
CA ALA A 128 -3.79 -5.26 5.00
C ALA A 128 -5.13 -5.24 5.73
N LEU A 129 -5.72 -6.41 5.88
CA LEU A 129 -6.78 -6.71 6.82
C LEU A 129 -6.33 -7.82 7.79
N TRP A 130 -6.31 -7.60 9.13
CA TRP A 130 -6.72 -6.37 9.82
C TRP A 130 -5.51 -5.50 10.15
N THR A 131 -5.74 -4.18 10.25
CA THR A 131 -4.69 -3.18 10.50
C THR A 131 -3.87 -3.49 11.75
N GLU A 132 -4.54 -3.84 12.85
CA GLU A 132 -3.91 -4.09 14.16
C GLU A 132 -3.12 -5.39 14.24
N ILE A 133 -3.31 -6.28 13.29
CA ILE A 133 -2.71 -7.62 13.26
C ILE A 133 -1.85 -7.79 12.02
N CYS A 134 -2.47 -8.06 10.87
CA CYS A 134 -1.77 -8.45 9.64
C CYS A 134 -1.02 -7.28 8.97
N LEU A 135 -1.31 -6.02 9.33
CA LEU A 135 -0.52 -4.89 8.90
C LEU A 135 0.55 -4.51 9.94
N ALA A 136 0.16 -4.33 11.21
CA ALA A 136 1.03 -3.75 12.23
C ALA A 136 2.31 -4.59 12.47
N MET A 137 2.18 -5.92 12.52
CA MET A 137 3.32 -6.80 12.78
C MET A 137 4.35 -6.77 11.64
N PRO A 138 3.98 -7.02 10.36
CA PRO A 138 4.96 -6.97 9.27
C PRO A 138 5.55 -5.59 9.05
N VAL A 139 4.80 -4.50 9.28
CA VAL A 139 5.32 -3.13 9.19
C VAL A 139 6.46 -2.91 10.18
N ILE A 140 6.23 -3.24 11.48
CA ILE A 140 7.23 -3.06 12.53
C ILE A 140 8.46 -3.94 12.26
N HIS A 141 8.25 -5.16 11.80
CA HIS A 141 9.32 -6.10 11.49
C HIS A 141 10.15 -5.61 10.29
N ALA A 142 9.50 -5.19 9.19
CA ALA A 142 10.18 -4.67 8.00
C ALA A 142 11.00 -3.39 8.29
N LEU A 143 10.47 -2.49 9.15
CA LEU A 143 11.23 -1.33 9.63
C LEU A 143 12.50 -1.75 10.38
N GLY A 144 12.42 -2.79 11.22
CA GLY A 144 13.57 -3.38 11.91
C GLY A 144 14.62 -3.96 10.96
N ASP A 145 14.18 -4.48 9.80
CA ASP A 145 15.06 -4.98 8.73
C ASP A 145 15.60 -3.87 7.81
N GLY A 146 15.32 -2.60 8.13
CA GLY A 146 15.86 -1.43 7.42
C GLY A 146 15.14 -1.07 6.12
N TYR A 147 13.88 -1.46 5.96
CA TYR A 147 13.02 -0.97 4.88
C TYR A 147 12.36 0.36 5.25
N ASP A 148 12.10 1.19 4.24
CA ASP A 148 11.20 2.33 4.37
C ASP A 148 9.77 1.85 4.15
N VAL A 149 8.91 1.96 5.16
CA VAL A 149 7.56 1.41 5.09
C VAL A 149 6.51 2.51 5.02
N TYR A 150 5.64 2.41 4.03
CA TYR A 150 4.51 3.30 3.78
C TYR A 150 3.22 2.50 3.97
N ILE A 151 2.36 2.93 4.90
CA ILE A 151 1.11 2.24 5.21
C ILE A 151 -0.07 2.95 4.57
N VAL A 152 -0.88 2.22 3.80
CA VAL A 152 -2.06 2.79 3.13
C VAL A 152 -3.28 2.56 4.01
N THR A 153 -3.62 3.58 4.79
CA THR A 153 -4.59 3.47 5.88
C THR A 153 -6.03 3.30 5.39
N ASP A 154 -6.39 3.90 4.26
CA ASP A 154 -7.71 3.82 3.65
C ASP A 154 -7.90 2.61 2.70
N ALA A 155 -6.86 1.79 2.53
CA ALA A 155 -6.91 0.46 1.91
C ALA A 155 -6.67 -0.66 2.93
N SER A 156 -6.67 -0.30 4.23
CA SER A 156 -6.53 -1.18 5.39
C SER A 156 -7.66 -0.92 6.37
N GLY A 157 -8.02 -1.91 7.17
CA GLY A 157 -9.07 -1.74 8.15
C GLY A 157 -8.98 -2.76 9.27
N GLY A 158 -9.59 -2.47 10.40
CA GLY A 158 -9.55 -3.26 11.63
C GLY A 158 -10.92 -3.67 12.13
N VAL A 159 -10.94 -4.46 13.21
CA VAL A 159 -12.16 -4.97 13.84
C VAL A 159 -12.95 -3.88 14.58
N SER A 160 -12.36 -2.71 14.79
CA SER A 160 -13.01 -1.51 15.32
C SER A 160 -12.23 -0.27 14.91
N ILE A 161 -12.85 0.91 15.03
CA ILE A 161 -12.19 2.20 14.80
C ILE A 161 -10.98 2.35 15.72
N GLU A 162 -11.14 2.04 17.02
CA GLU A 162 -10.04 2.14 17.98
C GLU A 162 -8.88 1.21 17.64
N ALA A 163 -9.16 -0.05 17.26
CA ALA A 163 -8.13 -1.02 16.87
C ALA A 163 -7.31 -0.50 15.68
N HIS A 164 -7.99 0.01 14.65
CA HIS A 164 -7.35 0.60 13.48
C HIS A 164 -6.49 1.81 13.86
N GLU A 165 -7.04 2.80 14.57
CA GLU A 165 -6.33 4.03 14.92
C GLU A 165 -5.11 3.77 15.81
N MET A 166 -5.24 2.89 16.83
CA MET A 166 -4.12 2.55 17.70
C MET A 166 -3.01 1.82 16.94
N ALA A 167 -3.37 0.94 16.00
CA ALA A 167 -2.41 0.27 15.14
C ALA A 167 -1.65 1.26 14.23
N VAL A 168 -2.36 2.20 13.59
CA VAL A 168 -1.74 3.25 12.77
C VAL A 168 -0.78 4.08 13.62
N ARG A 169 -1.20 4.55 14.80
CA ARG A 169 -0.33 5.31 15.71
C ARG A 169 0.92 4.52 16.11
N ARG A 170 0.75 3.24 16.44
CA ARG A 170 1.88 2.36 16.79
C ARG A 170 2.88 2.21 15.64
N MET A 171 2.41 2.02 14.42
CA MET A 171 3.27 1.91 13.23
C MET A 171 4.00 3.22 12.94
N VAL A 172 3.31 4.36 13.06
CA VAL A 172 3.93 5.70 12.90
C VAL A 172 5.00 5.95 13.97
N GLN A 173 4.75 5.59 15.23
CA GLN A 173 5.77 5.67 16.29
C GLN A 173 6.99 4.79 15.99
N ALA A 174 6.79 3.62 15.36
CA ALA A 174 7.88 2.76 14.94
C ALA A 174 8.64 3.30 13.72
N GLY A 175 8.08 4.27 12.99
CA GLY A 175 8.73 4.93 11.87
C GLY A 175 8.07 4.74 10.51
N ALA A 176 6.89 4.14 10.42
CA ALA A 176 6.14 4.04 9.18
C ALA A 176 5.53 5.39 8.76
N ALA A 177 5.43 5.63 7.45
CA ALA A 177 4.77 6.80 6.88
C ALA A 177 3.32 6.45 6.50
N PRO A 178 2.29 7.10 7.11
CA PRO A 178 0.90 6.87 6.74
C PRO A 178 0.54 7.62 5.46
N MET A 179 -0.24 6.97 4.59
CA MET A 179 -0.71 7.51 3.32
C MET A 179 -2.15 7.06 3.03
N THR A 180 -2.76 7.67 2.03
CA THR A 180 -3.96 7.17 1.37
C THR A 180 -3.61 6.60 -0.01
N TRP A 181 -4.46 5.73 -0.58
CA TRP A 181 -4.19 5.13 -1.88
C TRP A 181 -4.03 6.18 -3.00
N MET A 182 -4.79 7.27 -2.90
CA MET A 182 -4.73 8.37 -3.87
C MET A 182 -3.42 9.17 -3.73
N ALA A 183 -2.91 9.35 -2.51
CA ALA A 183 -1.62 9.98 -2.27
C ALA A 183 -0.47 9.14 -2.87
N VAL A 184 -0.56 7.80 -2.79
CA VAL A 184 0.39 6.90 -3.46
C VAL A 184 0.40 7.17 -4.97
N GLY A 185 -0.77 7.22 -5.61
CA GLY A 185 -0.88 7.56 -7.04
C GLY A 185 -0.29 8.94 -7.39
N GLY A 186 -0.57 9.94 -6.55
CA GLY A 186 -0.04 11.30 -6.70
C GLY A 186 1.48 11.36 -6.61
N GLU A 187 2.08 10.68 -5.64
CA GLU A 187 3.55 10.64 -5.50
C GLU A 187 4.24 9.87 -6.63
N LEU A 188 3.64 8.78 -7.11
CA LEU A 188 4.19 8.02 -8.24
C LEU A 188 4.10 8.80 -9.55
N GLN A 189 3.02 9.54 -9.80
CA GLN A 189 2.86 10.41 -10.97
C GLN A 189 3.78 11.64 -10.86
N ARG A 190 3.67 12.39 -9.80
CA ARG A 190 4.47 13.56 -9.37
C ARG A 190 4.60 14.69 -10.40
N ASP A 191 4.51 14.41 -11.68
CA ASP A 191 4.69 15.38 -12.76
C ASP A 191 3.76 15.04 -13.93
N TRP A 192 2.91 15.99 -14.30
CA TRP A 192 1.98 15.81 -15.43
C TRP A 192 2.70 15.73 -16.78
N ALA A 193 3.96 16.16 -16.87
CA ALA A 193 4.79 15.97 -18.06
C ALA A 193 5.18 14.48 -18.28
N ARG A 194 4.93 13.59 -17.33
CA ARG A 194 5.07 12.13 -17.48
C ARG A 194 3.84 11.56 -18.20
N GLU A 195 3.65 11.97 -19.45
CA GLU A 195 2.44 11.69 -20.25
C GLU A 195 2.10 10.20 -20.39
N ALA A 196 3.10 9.31 -20.31
CA ALA A 196 2.91 7.86 -20.47
C ALA A 196 1.97 7.24 -19.41
N THR A 197 1.89 7.80 -18.21
CA THR A 197 1.07 7.30 -17.09
C THR A 197 -0.20 8.11 -16.85
N VAL A 198 -0.34 9.28 -17.48
CA VAL A 198 -1.51 10.16 -17.29
C VAL A 198 -2.83 9.50 -17.67
N PRO A 199 -2.97 8.79 -18.84
CA PRO A 199 -4.23 8.14 -19.16
C PRO A 199 -4.63 7.06 -18.14
N GLY A 200 -3.67 6.26 -17.68
CA GLY A 200 -3.92 5.26 -16.66
C GLY A 200 -4.33 5.86 -15.32
N LEU A 201 -3.71 6.97 -14.91
CA LEU A 201 -4.11 7.68 -13.70
C LEU A 201 -5.51 8.30 -13.83
N ALA A 202 -5.85 8.88 -14.97
CA ALA A 202 -7.18 9.43 -15.23
C ALA A 202 -8.26 8.35 -15.16
N GLU A 203 -8.01 7.18 -15.73
CA GLU A 203 -8.91 6.03 -15.65
C GLU A 203 -9.07 5.55 -14.19
N LEU A 204 -8.00 5.47 -13.42
CA LEU A 204 -8.03 5.13 -12.00
C LEU A 204 -8.89 6.10 -11.19
N LEU A 205 -8.73 7.40 -11.43
CA LEU A 205 -9.54 8.43 -10.78
C LEU A 205 -11.00 8.31 -11.15
N ALA A 206 -11.33 8.09 -12.42
CA ALA A 206 -12.70 7.91 -12.90
C ALA A 206 -13.37 6.67 -12.26
N GLN A 207 -12.64 5.56 -12.10
CA GLN A 207 -13.18 4.31 -11.57
C GLN A 207 -13.23 4.24 -10.05
N HIS A 208 -12.23 4.81 -9.35
CA HIS A 208 -12.02 4.60 -7.92
C HIS A 208 -11.95 5.90 -7.11
N GLY A 209 -11.88 7.07 -7.75
CA GLY A 209 -11.71 8.37 -7.11
C GLY A 209 -12.96 8.96 -6.46
N GLY A 210 -14.06 8.19 -6.38
CA GLY A 210 -15.31 8.67 -5.77
C GLY A 210 -15.80 9.97 -6.40
N GLY A 211 -16.10 10.99 -5.59
CA GLY A 211 -16.56 12.29 -6.08
C GLY A 211 -15.60 13.00 -7.03
N THR A 212 -14.27 12.84 -6.82
CA THR A 212 -13.25 13.37 -7.73
C THR A 212 -13.33 12.69 -9.10
N GLY A 213 -13.54 11.36 -9.14
CA GLY A 213 -13.70 10.61 -10.36
C GLY A 213 -14.95 11.04 -11.14
N VAL A 214 -16.06 11.27 -10.45
CA VAL A 214 -17.30 11.80 -11.04
C VAL A 214 -17.07 13.19 -11.65
N ALA A 215 -16.38 14.08 -10.92
CA ALA A 215 -16.07 15.43 -11.42
C ALA A 215 -15.22 15.39 -12.70
N VAL A 216 -14.19 14.56 -12.73
CA VAL A 216 -13.32 14.38 -13.93
C VAL A 216 -14.12 13.82 -15.11
N ALA A 217 -14.99 12.83 -14.88
CA ALA A 217 -15.83 12.27 -15.93
C ALA A 217 -16.79 13.30 -16.51
N TRP A 218 -17.40 14.13 -15.66
CA TRP A 218 -18.31 15.20 -16.11
C TRP A 218 -17.57 16.31 -16.87
N GLU A 219 -16.38 16.71 -16.42
CA GLU A 219 -15.54 17.67 -17.12
C GLU A 219 -15.21 17.17 -18.53
N MET A 220 -14.76 15.93 -18.68
CA MET A 220 -14.49 15.32 -19.97
C MET A 220 -15.73 15.27 -20.88
N GLN A 221 -16.90 14.99 -20.32
CA GLN A 221 -18.17 14.98 -21.06
C GLN A 221 -18.54 16.37 -21.56
N LEU A 222 -18.36 17.42 -20.74
CA LEU A 222 -18.63 18.81 -21.12
C LEU A 222 -17.69 19.29 -22.22
N LEU A 223 -16.38 18.99 -22.10
CA LEU A 223 -15.38 19.35 -23.11
C LEU A 223 -15.63 18.65 -24.46
N ALA A 224 -16.05 17.37 -24.42
CA ALA A 224 -16.42 16.64 -25.64
C ALA A 224 -17.64 17.24 -26.31
N HIS A 225 -18.64 17.72 -25.55
CA HIS A 225 -19.84 18.35 -26.10
C HIS A 225 -19.54 19.70 -26.78
N ASP A 226 -18.64 20.50 -26.21
CA ASP A 226 -18.23 21.78 -26.78
C ASP A 226 -17.41 21.60 -28.08
N SER A 227 -16.59 20.56 -28.19
CA SER A 227 -15.80 20.26 -29.37
C SER A 227 -16.66 19.76 -30.55
N SER A 228 -17.86 19.19 -30.29
CA SER A 228 -18.80 18.75 -31.31
C SER A 228 -19.62 19.88 -31.96
N LYS A 229 -19.54 21.11 -31.40
CA LYS A 229 -20.25 22.30 -31.89
C LYS A 229 -19.39 23.21 -32.78
N LYS A 230 -18.10 22.87 -32.96
CA LYS A 230 -17.19 23.55 -33.89
C LYS A 230 -17.02 22.76 -35.17
#